data_2bbd042d2b686d455190974b90f9ee6e
#
_entry.id   2bbd042d2b686d455190974b90f9ee6e
#
_cell.length_a   1.000
_cell.length_b   1.000
_cell.length_c   1.000
_cell.angle_alpha   90.00
_cell.angle_beta   90.00
_cell.angle_gamma   90.00
#
_symmetry.space_group_name_H-M   'P 1'
#
loop_
_entity.id
_entity.type
_entity.pdbx_description
1 polymer ?
#
loop_
_entity_poly.entity_id
_entity_poly.type
_entity_poly.pdbx_seq_one_letter_code
_entity_poly.pdbx_strand_id
1 'polypeptide(L)'
;TVTGDIDLQVEVAGTTDPWALRSFEDSPREEGELTVAADWTGERFAWKVSAGVVANPDDGQEFRPDGSYVAMNLGNWSLSAGYLDRWWGPGWEGSLILSDNARPVPSFGIDRIEAQPFTLPVLRWLGPWRFSTFMGQLEEDRDYPEALLFGMRFESRPLPSLQIAASRSAQWCGEGRPCDLSTFGDLLTG
;
A
#
# COMPACT_ATOMS: atom_id res chain seq x y z
N THR A 1 16.65 16.17 -13.24
CA THR A 1 16.12 15.21 -14.23
C THR A 1 16.72 13.88 -13.85
N VAL A 2 15.99 13.04 -13.17
CA VAL A 2 16.42 11.66 -12.90
C VAL A 2 15.69 10.79 -13.92
N THR A 3 16.25 10.70 -15.10
CA THR A 3 15.98 9.59 -16.00
C THR A 3 16.92 8.49 -15.54
N GLY A 4 16.41 7.59 -14.73
CA GLY A 4 17.19 6.46 -14.22
C GLY A 4 17.44 5.43 -15.31
N ASP A 5 18.57 4.78 -15.22
CA ASP A 5 18.79 3.49 -15.88
C ASP A 5 17.84 2.46 -15.23
N ILE A 6 17.64 1.34 -15.91
CA ILE A 6 16.94 0.20 -15.30
C ILE A 6 17.84 -0.37 -14.21
N ASP A 7 17.32 -0.43 -13.00
CA ASP A 7 17.98 -1.08 -11.87
C ASP A 7 17.53 -2.54 -11.75
N LEU A 8 18.49 -3.43 -11.51
CA LEU A 8 18.25 -4.87 -11.36
C LEU A 8 18.64 -5.27 -9.95
N GLN A 9 17.71 -5.89 -9.24
CA GLN A 9 17.86 -6.32 -7.86
C GLN A 9 17.65 -7.83 -7.76
N VAL A 10 18.51 -8.49 -6.98
CA VAL A 10 18.36 -9.89 -6.61
C VAL A 10 18.49 -9.96 -5.11
N GLU A 11 17.47 -10.50 -4.47
CA GLU A 11 17.42 -10.66 -3.04
C GLU A 11 17.24 -12.14 -2.68
N VAL A 12 18.02 -12.59 -1.73
CA VAL A 12 17.90 -13.94 -1.14
C VAL A 12 17.76 -13.75 0.36
N ALA A 13 16.66 -14.19 0.89
CA ALA A 13 16.37 -14.09 2.31
C ALA A 13 15.95 -15.47 2.86
N GLY A 14 16.15 -15.69 4.13
CA GLY A 14 15.75 -16.92 4.77
C GLY A 14 15.81 -16.83 6.28
N THR A 15 14.96 -17.61 6.94
CA THR A 15 14.90 -17.71 8.38
C THR A 15 14.47 -19.10 8.78
N THR A 16 14.90 -19.55 9.96
CA THR A 16 14.48 -20.84 10.52
C THR A 16 13.17 -20.75 11.31
N ASP A 17 12.71 -19.52 11.57
CA ASP A 17 11.48 -19.25 12.33
C ASP A 17 10.89 -17.93 11.82
N PRO A 18 10.04 -17.98 10.78
CA PRO A 18 9.40 -16.79 10.23
C PRO A 18 8.57 -16.07 11.30
N TRP A 19 8.76 -14.77 11.42
CA TRP A 19 8.02 -13.98 12.38
C TRP A 19 6.61 -13.67 11.84
N ALA A 20 5.59 -14.01 12.62
CA ALA A 20 4.21 -13.71 12.29
C ALA A 20 3.91 -12.19 12.28
N LEU A 21 4.70 -11.39 12.99
CA LEU A 21 4.57 -9.94 13.04
C LEU A 21 5.86 -9.31 12.50
N ARG A 22 5.70 -8.53 11.43
CA ARG A 22 6.80 -7.79 10.81
C ARG A 22 6.81 -6.35 11.32
N SER A 23 8.00 -5.82 11.56
CA SER A 23 8.22 -4.40 11.78
C SER A 23 8.23 -3.65 10.45
N PHE A 24 8.47 -2.34 10.50
CA PHE A 24 8.64 -1.53 9.29
C PHE A 24 9.85 -1.97 8.45
N GLU A 25 10.84 -2.59 9.08
CA GLU A 25 11.98 -3.17 8.38
C GLU A 25 11.59 -4.51 7.73
N ASP A 26 12.07 -4.74 6.53
CA ASP A 26 11.83 -5.98 5.81
C ASP A 26 12.49 -7.16 6.51
N SER A 27 11.69 -8.18 6.78
CA SER A 27 12.15 -9.48 7.27
C SER A 27 11.51 -10.56 6.41
N PRO A 28 12.17 -11.74 6.26
CA PRO A 28 11.57 -12.85 5.51
C PRO A 28 10.20 -13.21 6.08
N ARG A 29 9.22 -13.42 5.22
CA ARG A 29 7.89 -13.93 5.60
C ARG A 29 7.88 -15.43 5.73
N GLU A 30 8.77 -16.06 4.98
CA GLU A 30 8.85 -17.53 4.84
C GLU A 30 10.24 -18.04 5.16
N GLU A 31 10.40 -19.36 5.26
CA GLU A 31 11.68 -20.01 5.56
C GLU A 31 12.78 -19.70 4.53
N GLY A 32 12.42 -19.53 3.26
CA GLY A 32 13.33 -19.16 2.20
C GLY A 32 12.65 -18.38 1.10
N GLU A 33 13.27 -17.28 0.69
CA GLU A 33 12.75 -16.37 -0.34
C GLU A 33 13.86 -16.03 -1.33
N LEU A 34 13.54 -16.06 -2.62
CA LEU A 34 14.38 -15.55 -3.70
C LEU A 34 13.55 -14.61 -4.54
N THR A 35 13.94 -13.35 -4.59
CA THR A 35 13.25 -12.33 -5.38
C THR A 35 14.19 -11.72 -6.41
N VAL A 36 13.69 -11.56 -7.63
CA VAL A 36 14.36 -10.83 -8.71
C VAL A 36 13.45 -9.68 -9.11
N ALA A 37 13.99 -8.48 -9.19
CA ALA A 37 13.24 -7.30 -9.57
C ALA A 37 14.01 -6.44 -10.57
N ALA A 38 13.24 -5.75 -11.41
CA ALA A 38 13.73 -4.69 -12.28
C ALA A 38 12.84 -3.47 -12.08
N ASP A 39 13.43 -2.30 -11.90
CA ASP A 39 12.70 -1.06 -11.76
C ASP A 39 13.29 0.08 -12.59
N TRP A 40 12.44 1.03 -12.88
CA TRP A 40 12.78 2.24 -13.59
C TRP A 40 11.93 3.42 -13.10
N THR A 41 12.57 4.56 -12.94
CA THR A 41 11.91 5.80 -12.53
C THR A 41 12.24 6.93 -13.48
N GLY A 42 11.22 7.53 -14.07
CA GLY A 42 11.30 8.73 -14.90
C GLY A 42 10.59 9.92 -14.26
N GLU A 43 10.45 11.01 -15.00
CA GLU A 43 9.84 12.25 -14.48
C GLU A 43 8.35 12.10 -14.14
N ARG A 44 7.61 11.33 -14.94
CA ARG A 44 6.16 11.17 -14.80
C ARG A 44 5.72 9.74 -14.54
N PHE A 45 6.54 8.78 -14.93
CA PHE A 45 6.22 7.36 -14.84
C PHE A 45 7.30 6.64 -14.05
N ALA A 46 6.87 5.64 -13.31
CA ALA A 46 7.75 4.68 -12.67
C ALA A 46 7.12 3.29 -12.78
N TRP A 47 7.95 2.27 -12.80
CA TRP A 47 7.49 0.90 -12.72
C TRP A 47 8.52 0.03 -12.02
N LYS A 48 8.03 -1.01 -11.38
CA LYS A 48 8.83 -2.12 -10.85
C LYS A 48 8.13 -3.42 -11.22
N VAL A 49 8.89 -4.37 -11.71
CA VAL A 49 8.45 -5.75 -11.93
C VAL A 49 9.28 -6.61 -11.01
N SER A 50 8.62 -7.33 -10.13
CA SER A 50 9.20 -8.22 -9.14
C SER A 50 8.64 -9.62 -9.32
N ALA A 51 9.48 -10.63 -9.17
CA ALA A 51 9.11 -12.03 -9.22
C ALA A 51 9.86 -12.76 -8.10
N GLY A 52 9.13 -13.21 -7.11
CA GLY A 52 9.63 -13.97 -5.99
C GLY A 52 9.21 -15.44 -6.06
N VAL A 53 10.05 -16.31 -5.54
CA VAL A 53 9.71 -17.70 -5.22
C VAL A 53 10.04 -17.97 -3.77
N VAL A 54 9.17 -18.68 -3.07
CA VAL A 54 9.29 -18.97 -1.64
C VAL A 54 9.26 -20.45 -1.38
N ALA A 55 9.96 -20.87 -0.34
CA ALA A 55 9.97 -22.23 0.14
C ALA A 55 8.99 -22.37 1.31
N ASN A 56 8.17 -23.42 1.28
CA ASN A 56 7.18 -23.76 2.29
C ASN A 56 6.19 -22.60 2.61
N PRO A 57 5.51 -22.02 1.59
CA PRO A 57 4.62 -20.90 1.81
C PRO A 57 3.40 -21.30 2.67
N ASP A 58 3.12 -20.52 3.71
CA ASP A 58 1.95 -20.73 4.58
C ASP A 58 0.61 -20.59 3.82
N ASP A 59 0.58 -19.77 2.76
CA ASP A 59 -0.57 -19.53 1.90
C ASP A 59 -0.65 -20.47 0.68
N GLY A 60 0.29 -21.41 0.55
CA GLY A 60 0.36 -22.33 -0.59
C GLY A 60 0.77 -21.70 -1.93
N GLN A 61 1.11 -20.41 -1.96
CA GLN A 61 1.51 -19.70 -3.17
C GLN A 61 3.03 -19.53 -3.24
N GLU A 62 3.69 -20.38 -4.02
CA GLU A 62 5.14 -20.34 -4.20
C GLU A 62 5.62 -19.13 -5.01
N PHE A 63 4.81 -18.64 -5.95
CA PHE A 63 5.15 -17.49 -6.79
C PHE A 63 4.53 -16.19 -6.25
N ARG A 64 5.35 -15.14 -6.16
CA ARG A 64 4.95 -13.85 -5.58
C ARG A 64 5.34 -12.68 -6.48
N PRO A 65 4.37 -11.90 -6.99
CA PRO A 65 4.62 -10.66 -7.71
C PRO A 65 4.73 -9.45 -6.77
N ASP A 66 4.91 -9.66 -5.48
CA ASP A 66 4.89 -8.64 -4.43
C ASP A 66 5.90 -7.53 -4.71
N GLY A 67 5.49 -6.28 -4.54
CA GLY A 67 6.29 -5.12 -4.89
C GLY A 67 6.26 -4.71 -6.37
N SER A 68 5.57 -5.45 -7.24
CA SER A 68 5.38 -5.03 -8.64
C SER A 68 4.36 -3.90 -8.74
N TYR A 69 4.70 -2.83 -9.48
CA TYR A 69 3.78 -1.71 -9.70
C TYR A 69 4.08 -0.93 -10.97
N VAL A 70 3.09 -0.16 -11.38
CA VAL A 70 3.24 0.97 -12.29
C VAL A 70 2.70 2.22 -11.61
N ALA A 71 3.32 3.36 -11.82
CA ALA A 71 2.89 4.63 -11.25
C ALA A 71 3.02 5.77 -12.27
N MET A 72 2.13 6.76 -12.15
CA MET A 72 2.12 7.95 -12.97
C MET A 72 1.84 9.19 -12.12
N ASN A 73 2.68 10.21 -12.28
CA ASN A 73 2.53 11.47 -11.58
C ASN A 73 1.75 12.49 -12.44
N LEU A 74 0.68 13.03 -11.87
CA LEU A 74 -0.18 14.07 -12.45
C LEU A 74 -0.19 15.29 -11.52
N GLY A 75 0.72 16.23 -11.77
CA GLY A 75 0.92 17.35 -10.85
C GLY A 75 1.35 16.87 -9.48
N ASN A 76 0.59 17.20 -8.44
CA ASN A 76 0.87 16.79 -7.07
C ASN A 76 0.15 15.48 -6.66
N TRP A 77 -0.23 14.66 -7.64
CA TRP A 77 -0.87 13.39 -7.41
C TRP A 77 -0.12 12.26 -8.11
N SER A 78 0.01 11.14 -7.43
CA SER A 78 0.50 9.88 -8.00
C SER A 78 -0.65 8.90 -8.10
N LEU A 79 -0.83 8.34 -9.28
CA LEU A 79 -1.71 7.20 -9.52
C LEU A 79 -0.83 5.95 -9.56
N SER A 80 -1.22 4.90 -8.89
CA SER A 80 -0.47 3.64 -8.86
C SER A 80 -1.39 2.45 -9.06
N ALA A 81 -0.84 1.40 -9.66
CA ALA A 81 -1.50 0.10 -9.77
C ALA A 81 -0.47 -1.00 -9.57
N GLY A 82 -0.79 -2.02 -8.77
CA GLY A 82 0.12 -3.14 -8.49
C GLY A 82 -0.01 -3.67 -7.07
N TYR A 83 1.02 -4.40 -6.67
CA TYR A 83 1.15 -5.06 -5.38
C TYR A 83 2.05 -4.22 -4.47
N LEU A 84 1.48 -3.14 -3.90
CA LEU A 84 2.20 -2.17 -3.07
C LEU A 84 1.88 -2.38 -1.60
N ASP A 85 2.92 -2.56 -0.79
CA ASP A 85 2.80 -2.54 0.66
C ASP A 85 2.39 -1.14 1.15
N ARG A 86 1.64 -1.11 2.24
CA ARG A 86 1.15 0.13 2.86
C ARG A 86 1.31 0.07 4.36
N TRP A 87 2.12 0.97 4.88
CA TRP A 87 2.31 1.13 6.31
C TRP A 87 1.62 2.40 6.79
N TRP A 88 0.49 2.25 7.51
CA TRP A 88 -0.31 3.36 7.99
C TRP A 88 -0.28 3.49 9.51
N GLY A 89 0.80 3.99 10.02
CA GLY A 89 1.02 4.26 11.45
C GLY A 89 2.30 5.04 11.68
N PRO A 90 2.45 5.70 12.82
CA PRO A 90 3.67 6.41 13.20
C PRO A 90 4.72 5.48 13.83
N GLY A 91 4.34 4.26 14.19
CA GLY A 91 5.22 3.30 14.85
C GLY A 91 6.09 2.52 13.88
N TRP A 92 7.27 2.11 14.32
CA TRP A 92 8.20 1.26 13.57
C TRP A 92 7.90 -0.23 13.74
N GLU A 93 7.36 -0.61 14.90
CA GLU A 93 7.09 -2.01 15.25
C GLU A 93 5.62 -2.40 15.07
N GLY A 94 4.75 -1.45 14.81
CA GLY A 94 3.33 -1.69 14.62
C GLY A 94 2.60 -0.56 13.92
N SER A 95 1.66 -0.93 13.09
CA SER A 95 0.77 -0.03 12.38
C SER A 95 -0.64 -0.07 12.96
N LEU A 96 -1.38 1.04 12.84
CA LEU A 96 -2.72 1.13 13.39
C LEU A 96 -3.77 0.39 12.55
N ILE A 97 -3.62 0.37 11.24
CA ILE A 97 -4.62 -0.22 10.32
C ILE A 97 -3.98 -1.12 9.29
N LEU A 98 -3.00 -0.62 8.54
CA LEU A 98 -2.31 -1.35 7.48
C LEU A 98 -0.84 -1.50 7.84
N SER A 99 -0.35 -2.70 7.72
CA SER A 99 1.04 -3.07 7.89
C SER A 99 1.50 -3.95 6.73
N ASP A 100 2.75 -4.28 6.70
CA ASP A 100 3.37 -5.22 5.78
C ASP A 100 3.34 -6.68 6.28
N ASN A 101 2.60 -6.96 7.37
CA ASN A 101 2.41 -8.33 7.86
C ASN A 101 1.67 -9.20 6.85
N ALA A 102 0.56 -8.69 6.30
CA ALA A 102 -0.12 -9.34 5.20
C ALA A 102 0.59 -9.00 3.87
N ARG A 103 0.56 -9.92 2.93
CA ARG A 103 1.04 -9.66 1.57
C ARG A 103 0.25 -8.54 0.91
N PRO A 104 0.89 -7.74 0.04
CA PRO A 104 0.20 -6.69 -0.70
C PRO A 104 -0.81 -7.31 -1.68
N VAL A 105 -2.01 -6.78 -1.67
CA VAL A 105 -3.06 -7.18 -2.63
C VAL A 105 -2.98 -6.34 -3.91
N PRO A 106 -3.36 -6.91 -5.08
CA PRO A 106 -3.46 -6.12 -6.30
C PRO A 106 -4.41 -4.96 -6.08
N SER A 107 -3.94 -3.76 -6.31
CA SER A 107 -4.67 -2.55 -5.95
C SER A 107 -4.39 -1.39 -6.89
N PHE A 108 -5.34 -0.47 -6.96
CA PHE A 108 -5.18 0.83 -7.56
C PHE A 108 -5.18 1.90 -6.46
N GLY A 109 -4.23 2.83 -6.51
CA GLY A 109 -4.06 3.85 -5.49
C GLY A 109 -3.93 5.26 -6.06
N ILE A 110 -4.28 6.24 -5.23
CA ILE A 110 -4.11 7.67 -5.48
C ILE A 110 -3.48 8.28 -4.23
N ASP A 111 -2.31 8.89 -4.40
CA ASP A 111 -1.54 9.47 -3.31
C ASP A 111 -1.16 10.92 -3.63
N ARG A 112 -1.28 11.81 -2.65
CA ARG A 112 -0.76 13.15 -2.77
C ARG A 112 0.73 13.16 -2.46
N ILE A 113 1.56 13.64 -3.41
CA ILE A 113 3.02 13.55 -3.37
C ILE A 113 3.61 14.51 -2.35
N GLU A 114 3.34 15.81 -2.51
CA GLU A 114 3.91 16.85 -1.67
C GLU A 114 2.90 17.35 -0.63
N ALA A 115 3.33 17.38 0.62
CA ALA A 115 2.56 17.96 1.69
C ALA A 115 2.66 19.49 1.66
N GLN A 116 1.67 20.16 1.11
CA GLN A 116 1.56 21.63 1.07
C GLN A 116 0.30 22.06 1.83
N PRO A 117 0.29 23.26 2.45
CA PRO A 117 -0.91 23.79 3.08
C PRO A 117 -2.03 24.05 2.05
N PHE A 118 -3.27 24.07 2.53
CA PHE A 118 -4.39 24.51 1.71
C PHE A 118 -4.24 25.98 1.27
N THR A 119 -4.62 26.28 0.05
CA THR A 119 -4.67 27.66 -0.47
C THR A 119 -5.83 28.45 0.13
N LEU A 120 -6.92 27.75 0.53
CA LEU A 120 -8.09 28.33 1.15
C LEU A 120 -7.75 28.84 2.57
N PRO A 121 -7.99 30.12 2.89
CA PRO A 121 -7.63 30.69 4.20
C PRO A 121 -8.21 29.94 5.39
N VAL A 122 -9.49 29.49 5.25
CA VAL A 122 -10.21 28.73 6.29
C VAL A 122 -9.55 27.40 6.64
N LEU A 123 -8.82 26.78 5.72
CA LEU A 123 -8.19 25.48 5.91
C LEU A 123 -6.68 25.58 6.15
N ARG A 124 -6.10 26.77 6.10
CA ARG A 124 -4.64 26.99 6.30
C ARG A 124 -4.14 26.52 7.65
N TRP A 125 -4.99 26.57 8.67
CA TRP A 125 -4.65 26.13 10.02
C TRP A 125 -4.33 24.63 10.11
N LEU A 126 -4.81 23.81 9.17
CA LEU A 126 -4.47 22.40 9.07
C LEU A 126 -2.98 22.17 8.72
N GLY A 127 -2.29 23.22 8.23
CA GLY A 127 -0.90 23.09 7.81
C GLY A 127 -0.70 22.23 6.57
N PRO A 128 0.51 21.74 6.32
CA PRO A 128 0.79 20.80 5.25
C PRO A 128 0.00 19.50 5.44
N TRP A 129 -0.59 18.99 4.36
CA TRP A 129 -1.45 17.81 4.41
C TRP A 129 -1.11 16.81 3.31
N ARG A 130 -1.41 15.54 3.58
CA ARG A 130 -1.36 14.43 2.61
C ARG A 130 -2.68 13.70 2.59
N PHE A 131 -2.94 13.05 1.48
CA PHE A 131 -4.07 12.15 1.30
C PHE A 131 -3.62 10.95 0.50
N SER A 132 -4.03 9.78 0.95
CA SER A 132 -3.79 8.50 0.30
C SER A 132 -5.10 7.71 0.28
N THR A 133 -5.40 7.08 -0.82
CA THR A 133 -6.54 6.17 -0.93
C THR A 133 -6.22 5.05 -1.91
N PHE A 134 -6.81 3.89 -1.68
CA PHE A 134 -6.67 2.76 -2.60
C PHE A 134 -7.90 1.87 -2.57
N MET A 135 -8.03 1.08 -3.63
CA MET A 135 -8.95 -0.04 -3.73
C MET A 135 -8.15 -1.25 -4.21
N GLY A 136 -8.17 -2.33 -3.42
CA GLY A 136 -7.53 -3.59 -3.74
C GLY A 136 -8.52 -4.73 -3.74
N GLN A 137 -8.17 -5.83 -4.39
CA GLN A 137 -8.97 -7.05 -4.40
C GLN A 137 -8.33 -8.08 -3.49
N LEU A 138 -9.12 -8.61 -2.56
CA LEU A 138 -8.69 -9.68 -1.65
C LEU A 138 -8.73 -11.03 -2.38
N GLU A 139 -8.04 -12.00 -1.80
CA GLU A 139 -7.91 -13.36 -2.34
C GLU A 139 -9.24 -14.12 -2.32
N GLU A 140 -9.33 -15.17 -3.15
CA GLU A 140 -10.52 -16.03 -3.24
C GLU A 140 -10.72 -16.92 -2.00
N ASP A 141 -9.64 -17.31 -1.31
CA ASP A 141 -9.67 -18.22 -0.14
C ASP A 141 -10.02 -17.52 1.18
N ARG A 142 -11.02 -16.62 1.12
CA ARG A 142 -11.52 -15.89 2.30
C ARG A 142 -13.00 -16.21 2.53
N ASP A 143 -13.49 -15.94 3.75
CA ASP A 143 -14.91 -16.06 4.09
C ASP A 143 -15.83 -15.31 3.10
N TYR A 144 -15.33 -14.22 2.54
CA TYR A 144 -15.96 -13.46 1.46
C TYR A 144 -14.97 -13.37 0.29
N PRO A 145 -15.05 -14.30 -0.65
CA PRO A 145 -14.21 -14.32 -1.84
C PRO A 145 -14.30 -13.01 -2.64
N GLU A 146 -13.18 -12.61 -3.25
CA GLU A 146 -13.10 -11.45 -4.13
C GLU A 146 -13.60 -10.12 -3.54
N ALA A 147 -13.65 -9.99 -2.21
CA ALA A 147 -14.02 -8.75 -1.57
C ALA A 147 -13.03 -7.63 -1.92
N LEU A 148 -13.53 -6.41 -2.11
CA LEU A 148 -12.69 -5.25 -2.34
C LEU A 148 -12.26 -4.67 -0.99
N LEU A 149 -10.98 -4.40 -0.84
CA LEU A 149 -10.41 -3.70 0.29
C LEU A 149 -10.23 -2.23 -0.07
N PHE A 150 -11.04 -1.38 0.52
CA PHE A 150 -10.92 0.07 0.43
C PHE A 150 -10.09 0.59 1.59
N GLY A 151 -9.22 1.55 1.32
CA GLY A 151 -8.51 2.30 2.34
C GLY A 151 -8.38 3.77 1.99
N MET A 152 -8.47 4.63 3.00
CA MET A 152 -8.14 6.05 2.88
C MET A 152 -7.44 6.55 4.13
N ARG A 153 -6.55 7.51 3.95
CA ARG A 153 -5.80 8.17 5.01
C ARG A 153 -5.65 9.65 4.70
N PHE A 154 -5.96 10.47 5.67
CA PHE A 154 -5.69 11.90 5.65
C PHE A 154 -4.71 12.22 6.78
N GLU A 155 -3.68 12.98 6.48
CA GLU A 155 -2.69 13.46 7.43
C GLU A 155 -2.55 14.98 7.33
N SER A 156 -2.36 15.64 8.45
CA SER A 156 -2.07 17.07 8.48
C SER A 156 -1.07 17.41 9.59
N ARG A 157 -0.34 18.49 9.41
CA ARG A 157 0.62 18.99 10.38
C ARG A 157 0.34 20.44 10.72
N PRO A 158 -0.67 20.68 11.60
CA PRO A 158 -1.08 22.03 11.98
C PRO A 158 0.00 22.81 12.71
N LEU A 159 0.88 22.13 13.44
CA LEU A 159 2.01 22.71 14.14
C LEU A 159 3.28 21.90 13.85
N PRO A 160 4.48 22.49 13.95
CA PRO A 160 5.73 21.76 13.74
C PRO A 160 5.90 20.54 14.65
N SER A 161 5.31 20.56 15.83
CA SER A 161 5.36 19.50 16.84
C SER A 161 4.16 18.58 16.86
N LEU A 162 3.14 18.83 16.02
CA LEU A 162 1.89 18.06 16.02
C LEU A 162 1.54 17.56 14.62
N GLN A 163 1.48 16.25 14.46
CA GLN A 163 0.93 15.59 13.29
C GLN A 163 -0.34 14.84 13.68
N ILE A 164 -1.39 15.02 12.90
CA ILE A 164 -2.69 14.38 13.08
C ILE A 164 -2.95 13.52 11.85
N ALA A 165 -3.39 12.29 12.05
CA ALA A 165 -3.79 11.41 10.97
C ALA A 165 -5.12 10.74 11.29
N ALA A 166 -5.97 10.61 10.28
CA ALA A 166 -7.18 9.80 10.32
C ALA A 166 -7.12 8.78 9.18
N SER A 167 -7.36 7.52 9.51
CA SER A 167 -7.33 6.43 8.55
C SER A 167 -8.60 5.60 8.67
N ARG A 168 -9.08 5.11 7.55
CA ARG A 168 -10.19 4.18 7.46
C ARG A 168 -9.86 3.08 6.47
N SER A 169 -10.20 1.85 6.82
CA SER A 169 -10.22 0.72 5.90
C SER A 169 -11.54 -0.01 6.02
N ALA A 170 -12.02 -0.58 4.94
CA ALA A 170 -13.26 -1.33 4.92
C ALA A 170 -13.28 -2.32 3.76
N GLN A 171 -13.99 -3.42 3.96
CA GLN A 171 -14.28 -4.37 2.90
C GLN A 171 -15.63 -4.02 2.25
N TRP A 172 -15.65 -4.05 0.94
CA TRP A 172 -16.83 -3.77 0.13
C TRP A 172 -16.96 -4.81 -0.98
N CYS A 173 -18.18 -5.09 -1.42
CA CYS A 173 -18.41 -6.16 -2.38
C CYS A 173 -17.98 -7.55 -1.87
N GLY A 174 -17.74 -8.46 -2.78
CA GLY A 174 -17.43 -9.86 -2.51
C GLY A 174 -18.63 -10.76 -2.72
N GLU A 175 -18.40 -12.04 -2.81
CA GLU A 175 -19.46 -13.01 -3.06
C GLU A 175 -20.52 -12.97 -1.95
N GLY A 176 -21.79 -12.82 -2.34
CA GLY A 176 -22.91 -12.75 -1.41
C GLY A 176 -23.09 -11.41 -0.68
N ARG A 177 -22.31 -10.37 -0.99
CA ARG A 177 -22.42 -9.03 -0.41
C ARG A 177 -22.92 -7.99 -1.41
N PRO A 178 -23.66 -6.96 -0.96
CA PRO A 178 -24.05 -5.87 -1.85
C PRO A 178 -22.85 -5.08 -2.36
N CYS A 179 -22.90 -4.71 -3.64
CA CYS A 179 -21.82 -4.05 -4.36
C CYS A 179 -22.32 -2.81 -5.11
N ASP A 180 -23.18 -2.04 -4.48
CA ASP A 180 -23.76 -0.83 -5.04
C ASP A 180 -23.16 0.43 -4.42
N LEU A 181 -23.36 1.58 -5.10
CA LEU A 181 -22.80 2.86 -4.66
C LEU A 181 -23.41 3.37 -3.35
N SER A 182 -24.64 2.97 -2.99
CA SER A 182 -25.25 3.35 -1.73
C SER A 182 -24.53 2.68 -0.58
N THR A 183 -24.27 1.37 -0.69
CA THR A 183 -23.47 0.62 0.29
C THR A 183 -22.06 1.20 0.42
N PHE A 184 -21.43 1.62 -0.69
CA PHE A 184 -20.14 2.31 -0.63
C PHE A 184 -20.25 3.67 0.08
N GLY A 185 -21.31 4.42 -0.16
CA GLY A 185 -21.59 5.69 0.54
C GLY A 185 -21.75 5.50 2.05
N ASP A 186 -22.49 4.50 2.47
CA ASP A 186 -22.65 4.13 3.89
C ASP A 186 -21.32 3.72 4.51
N LEU A 187 -20.49 3.04 3.74
CA LEU A 187 -19.14 2.66 4.15
C LEU A 187 -18.22 3.86 4.32
N LEU A 188 -18.42 4.95 3.58
CA LEU A 188 -17.63 6.18 3.74
C LEU A 188 -18.09 7.05 4.91
N THR A 189 -19.37 7.01 5.24
CA THR A 189 -19.98 7.90 6.27
C THR A 189 -20.11 7.26 7.65
N GLY A 190 -20.16 5.95 7.77
CA GLY A 190 -20.23 5.16 9.01
C GLY A 190 -21.58 4.58 9.24
#